data_95db1910c6c3347937bab53b06f51b5d
#
_entry.id   95db1910c6c3347937bab53b06f51b5d
#
_cell.length_a   1.000
_cell.length_b   1.000
_cell.length_c   1.000
_cell.angle_alpha   90.00
_cell.angle_beta   90.00
_cell.angle_gamma   90.00
#
_symmetry.space_group_name_H-M   'P 1'
#
loop_
_entity.id
_entity.type
_entity.pdbx_description
1 polymer ?
#
loop_
_entity_poly.entity_id
_entity_poly.type
_entity_poly.pdbx_seq_one_letter_code
_entity_poly.pdbx_strand_id
1 'polypeptide(L)'
;MRYSISKVMKNVTLNRAAEWTLEEHVNDYVKHQLEKIGLRSIADYNVESAMNKHLKKALQGGSKTKTKTSFGIPDFNITKYQCPVIIEDKLGTKKFKAENKDGIKFDNASVSGFAVNGVLHYARCIIDSGNYHEVVALAVAGSNENDIQIAVYYVYGSSVSSFKPIENTKNFNFLENEQTFTAFLTAAHLKF
;
A
#
# COMPACT_ATOMS: atom_id res chain seq x y z
N MET A 1 55.62 36.80 -3.97
CA MET A 1 54.47 36.30 -4.78
C MET A 1 53.56 35.46 -3.92
N ARG A 2 52.38 35.99 -3.59
CA ARG A 2 51.39 35.21 -2.82
C ARG A 2 50.31 34.76 -3.78
N TYR A 3 50.18 33.48 -4.02
CA TYR A 3 49.09 32.90 -4.78
C TYR A 3 47.84 32.80 -3.91
N SER A 4 46.84 33.56 -4.22
CA SER A 4 45.48 33.46 -3.66
C SER A 4 44.79 32.28 -4.31
N ILE A 5 44.50 31.20 -3.53
CA ILE A 5 43.66 30.08 -3.97
C ILE A 5 42.21 30.55 -3.79
N SER A 6 41.58 30.97 -4.86
CA SER A 6 40.16 31.23 -4.94
C SER A 6 39.40 29.92 -4.74
N LYS A 7 38.70 29.81 -3.62
CA LYS A 7 37.84 28.69 -3.25
C LYS A 7 36.59 28.73 -4.11
N VAL A 8 36.58 28.04 -5.23
CA VAL A 8 35.38 27.81 -6.02
C VAL A 8 34.47 26.88 -5.22
N MET A 9 33.56 27.47 -4.45
CA MET A 9 32.42 26.72 -3.93
C MET A 9 31.52 26.35 -5.11
N LYS A 10 31.59 25.11 -5.55
CA LYS A 10 30.56 24.52 -6.40
C LYS A 10 29.29 24.46 -5.57
N ASN A 11 28.32 25.31 -5.88
CA ASN A 11 26.95 25.18 -5.42
C ASN A 11 26.42 23.85 -6.00
N VAL A 12 26.52 22.78 -5.24
CA VAL A 12 25.77 21.56 -5.48
C VAL A 12 24.32 21.90 -5.14
N THR A 13 23.56 22.28 -6.13
CA THR A 13 22.10 22.35 -6.03
C THR A 13 21.67 20.92 -5.82
N LEU A 14 21.44 20.51 -4.57
CA LEU A 14 20.70 19.30 -4.27
C LEU A 14 19.34 19.45 -4.97
N ASN A 15 19.12 18.68 -6.03
CA ASN A 15 17.80 18.53 -6.63
C ASN A 15 16.89 17.93 -5.55
N ARG A 16 16.25 18.79 -4.75
CA ARG A 16 15.17 18.36 -3.88
C ARG A 16 14.03 17.94 -4.78
N ALA A 17 13.59 16.68 -4.68
CA ALA A 17 12.35 16.27 -5.31
C ALA A 17 11.24 17.24 -4.87
N ALA A 18 10.38 17.61 -5.82
CA ALA A 18 9.26 18.49 -5.54
C ALA A 18 8.38 17.86 -4.45
N GLU A 19 8.00 18.65 -3.45
CA GLU A 19 7.09 18.17 -2.41
C GLU A 19 5.68 18.02 -2.96
N TRP A 20 5.06 16.91 -2.62
CA TRP A 20 3.68 16.62 -2.97
C TRP A 20 2.73 17.36 -2.03
N THR A 21 1.65 17.88 -2.57
CA THR A 21 0.66 18.67 -1.84
C THR A 21 -0.73 18.03 -1.79
N LEU A 22 -0.95 17.04 -2.65
CA LEU A 22 -2.22 16.30 -2.78
C LEU A 22 -1.98 14.80 -2.65
N GLU A 23 -2.92 14.06 -2.09
CA GLU A 23 -2.89 12.60 -1.99
C GLU A 23 -2.81 11.95 -3.38
N GLU A 24 -3.41 12.60 -4.39
CA GLU A 24 -3.35 12.19 -5.80
C GLU A 24 -1.90 12.04 -6.32
N HIS A 25 -0.95 12.82 -5.83
CA HIS A 25 0.47 12.66 -6.21
C HIS A 25 1.06 11.34 -5.72
N VAL A 26 0.63 10.85 -4.56
CA VAL A 26 1.04 9.52 -4.05
C VAL A 26 0.38 8.43 -4.89
N ASN A 27 -0.90 8.61 -5.23
CA ASN A 27 -1.63 7.75 -6.16
C ASN A 27 -0.90 7.64 -7.51
N ASP A 28 -0.46 8.76 -8.09
CA ASP A 28 0.26 8.77 -9.37
C ASP A 28 1.63 8.09 -9.25
N TYR A 29 2.32 8.26 -8.13
CA TYR A 29 3.53 7.51 -7.85
C TYR A 29 3.26 6.00 -7.86
N VAL A 30 2.22 5.53 -7.16
CA VAL A 30 1.85 4.10 -7.13
C VAL A 30 1.52 3.60 -8.53
N LYS A 31 0.71 4.33 -9.30
CA LYS A 31 0.39 3.99 -10.72
C LYS A 31 1.68 3.83 -11.54
N HIS A 32 2.57 4.82 -11.44
CA HIS A 32 3.84 4.76 -12.17
C HIS A 32 4.71 3.54 -11.79
N GLN A 33 4.76 3.18 -10.49
CA GLN A 33 5.49 1.99 -10.06
C GLN A 33 4.85 0.70 -10.59
N LEU A 34 3.52 0.60 -10.62
CA LEU A 34 2.81 -0.55 -11.19
C LEU A 34 3.04 -0.66 -12.69
N GLU A 35 2.98 0.44 -13.42
CA GLU A 35 3.25 0.50 -14.87
C GLU A 35 4.72 0.15 -15.18
N LYS A 36 5.66 0.62 -14.38
CA LYS A 36 7.09 0.32 -14.53
C LYS A 36 7.41 -1.17 -14.45
N ILE A 37 6.65 -1.93 -13.69
CA ILE A 37 6.76 -3.40 -13.62
C ILE A 37 5.83 -4.12 -14.61
N GLY A 38 5.23 -3.39 -15.56
CA GLY A 38 4.46 -3.95 -16.65
C GLY A 38 2.97 -4.18 -16.37
N LEU A 39 2.44 -3.73 -15.21
CA LEU A 39 1.01 -3.82 -14.92
C LEU A 39 0.26 -2.67 -15.61
N ARG A 40 -0.89 -2.99 -16.19
CA ARG A 40 -1.73 -2.04 -16.93
C ARG A 40 -3.00 -1.72 -16.17
N SER A 41 -3.34 -0.45 -16.11
CA SER A 41 -4.62 0.00 -15.54
C SER A 41 -5.81 -0.67 -16.24
N ILE A 42 -6.85 -0.99 -15.49
CA ILE A 42 -8.08 -1.69 -15.91
C ILE A 42 -7.83 -3.18 -16.25
N ALA A 43 -6.75 -3.51 -16.93
CA ALA A 43 -6.44 -4.88 -17.34
C ALA A 43 -5.86 -5.72 -16.19
N ASP A 44 -4.93 -5.15 -15.44
CA ASP A 44 -4.19 -5.85 -14.39
C ASP A 44 -4.50 -5.32 -12.99
N TYR A 45 -4.75 -4.01 -12.85
CA TYR A 45 -5.17 -3.39 -11.60
C TYR A 45 -6.31 -2.39 -11.82
N ASN A 46 -7.08 -2.13 -10.78
CA ASN A 46 -8.12 -1.12 -10.76
C ASN A 46 -7.89 -0.13 -9.62
N VAL A 47 -8.46 1.06 -9.77
CA VAL A 47 -8.43 2.13 -8.78
C VAL A 47 -9.79 2.29 -8.13
N GLU A 48 -9.80 2.66 -6.83
CA GLU A 48 -10.99 3.00 -6.07
C GLU A 48 -12.14 1.98 -6.22
N SER A 49 -13.34 2.46 -6.58
CA SER A 49 -14.56 1.65 -6.67
C SER A 49 -14.62 0.73 -7.90
N ALA A 50 -13.65 0.81 -8.81
CA ALA A 50 -13.54 -0.09 -9.96
C ALA A 50 -13.02 -1.47 -9.53
N MET A 51 -13.87 -2.24 -8.86
CA MET A 51 -13.56 -3.57 -8.34
C MET A 51 -14.46 -4.62 -8.97
N ASN A 52 -13.94 -5.87 -9.05
CA ASN A 52 -14.81 -6.98 -9.42
C ASN A 52 -15.87 -7.24 -8.33
N LYS A 53 -16.97 -7.91 -8.73
CA LYS A 53 -18.12 -8.15 -7.85
C LYS A 53 -17.79 -8.98 -6.60
N HIS A 54 -16.80 -9.87 -6.66
CA HIS A 54 -16.42 -10.73 -5.53
C HIS A 54 -15.65 -9.94 -4.47
N LEU A 55 -14.69 -9.11 -4.89
CA LEU A 55 -13.96 -8.23 -3.98
C LEU A 55 -14.89 -7.18 -3.37
N LYS A 56 -15.79 -6.59 -4.19
CA LYS A 56 -16.79 -5.64 -3.70
C LYS A 56 -17.70 -6.24 -2.65
N LYS A 57 -18.14 -7.50 -2.83
CA LYS A 57 -18.92 -8.25 -1.84
C LYS A 57 -18.13 -8.50 -0.56
N ALA A 58 -16.86 -8.86 -0.68
CA ALA A 58 -15.98 -9.11 0.46
C ALA A 58 -15.70 -7.84 1.29
N LEU A 59 -15.72 -6.66 0.66
CA LEU A 59 -15.54 -5.37 1.30
C LEU A 59 -16.84 -4.74 1.82
N GLN A 60 -17.98 -5.43 1.72
CA GLN A 60 -19.24 -4.90 2.20
C GLN A 60 -19.22 -4.67 3.71
N GLY A 61 -19.61 -3.48 4.15
CA GLY A 61 -19.49 -3.05 5.55
C GLY A 61 -18.10 -2.55 5.96
N GLY A 62 -17.10 -2.67 5.08
CA GLY A 62 -15.72 -2.24 5.33
C GLY A 62 -15.44 -0.76 5.09
N SER A 63 -16.46 0.08 4.88
CA SER A 63 -16.25 1.52 4.73
C SER A 63 -15.60 2.13 5.95
N LYS A 64 -14.57 2.95 5.75
CA LYS A 64 -13.90 3.74 6.81
C LYS A 64 -14.79 4.87 7.34
N THR A 65 -15.77 5.29 6.56
CA THR A 65 -16.76 6.28 6.96
C THR A 65 -18.01 5.58 7.44
N LYS A 66 -18.68 6.10 8.48
CA LYS A 66 -19.90 5.51 9.04
C LYS A 66 -21.14 5.56 8.12
N THR A 67 -20.99 5.82 6.84
CA THR A 67 -22.08 5.83 5.87
C THR A 67 -22.56 4.42 5.61
N LYS A 68 -23.82 4.16 5.89
CA LYS A 68 -24.46 2.85 6.12
C LYS A 68 -24.53 1.88 4.93
N THR A 69 -24.11 2.23 3.76
CA THR A 69 -24.35 1.42 2.55
C THR A 69 -23.09 1.12 1.76
N SER A 70 -21.92 1.57 2.21
CA SER A 70 -20.73 1.52 1.41
C SER A 70 -19.86 0.33 1.77
N PHE A 71 -19.42 -0.35 0.74
CA PHE A 71 -18.31 -1.27 0.79
C PHE A 71 -17.00 -0.47 0.98
N GLY A 72 -15.96 -1.14 1.49
CA GLY A 72 -14.62 -0.56 1.58
C GLY A 72 -14.04 -0.28 0.20
N ILE A 73 -13.32 0.82 0.07
CA ILE A 73 -12.72 1.25 -1.20
C ILE A 73 -11.23 1.47 -0.95
N PRO A 74 -10.39 0.45 -1.19
CA PRO A 74 -8.93 0.64 -1.24
C PRO A 74 -8.55 1.48 -2.46
N ASP A 75 -7.46 2.23 -2.38
CA ASP A 75 -7.02 3.10 -3.48
C ASP A 75 -6.69 2.29 -4.73
N PHE A 76 -6.07 1.09 -4.56
CA PHE A 76 -5.85 0.15 -5.67
C PHE A 76 -6.22 -1.27 -5.30
N ASN A 77 -6.63 -2.05 -6.29
CA ASN A 77 -6.88 -3.47 -6.15
C ASN A 77 -6.39 -4.26 -7.38
N ILE A 78 -5.78 -5.41 -7.14
CA ILE A 78 -5.27 -6.34 -8.14
C ILE A 78 -5.87 -7.71 -7.82
N THR A 79 -6.62 -8.29 -8.76
CA THR A 79 -7.32 -9.57 -8.56
C THR A 79 -6.95 -10.61 -9.62
N LYS A 80 -5.85 -10.39 -10.34
CA LYS A 80 -5.35 -11.32 -11.36
C LYS A 80 -4.55 -12.49 -10.78
N TYR A 81 -4.08 -12.38 -9.54
CA TYR A 81 -3.29 -13.41 -8.86
C TYR A 81 -4.17 -14.36 -8.05
N GLN A 82 -3.58 -15.39 -7.45
CA GLN A 82 -4.26 -16.39 -6.63
C GLN A 82 -4.96 -15.83 -5.38
N CYS A 83 -4.51 -14.68 -4.89
CA CYS A 83 -5.22 -13.91 -3.85
C CYS A 83 -5.27 -12.43 -4.22
N PRO A 84 -6.21 -11.66 -3.67
CA PRO A 84 -6.27 -10.22 -3.89
C PRO A 84 -5.05 -9.51 -3.33
N VAL A 85 -4.60 -8.48 -4.07
CA VAL A 85 -3.67 -7.49 -3.55
C VAL A 85 -4.43 -6.16 -3.45
N ILE A 86 -4.36 -5.52 -2.32
CA ILE A 86 -4.94 -4.19 -2.11
C ILE A 86 -3.86 -3.21 -1.66
N ILE A 87 -3.98 -1.97 -2.09
CA ILE A 87 -3.04 -0.90 -1.76
C ILE A 87 -3.82 0.27 -1.19
N GLU A 88 -3.26 0.88 -0.16
CA GLU A 88 -3.75 2.13 0.43
C GLU A 88 -2.58 3.10 0.50
N ASP A 89 -2.80 4.31 0.04
CA ASP A 89 -1.78 5.36 0.11
C ASP A 89 -2.22 6.58 0.91
N LYS A 90 -1.25 7.37 1.38
CA LYS A 90 -1.47 8.59 2.13
C LYS A 90 -0.38 9.62 1.86
N LEU A 91 -0.78 10.86 1.73
CA LEU A 91 0.15 11.98 1.65
C LEU A 91 0.83 12.22 3.00
N GLY A 92 2.16 12.17 2.98
CA GLY A 92 3.03 12.49 4.12
C GLY A 92 3.42 11.27 4.95
N THR A 93 4.72 11.16 5.23
CA THR A 93 5.32 10.06 6.01
C THR A 93 4.74 9.88 7.40
N LYS A 94 4.25 10.97 8.02
CA LYS A 94 3.58 10.93 9.33
C LYS A 94 2.24 10.19 9.30
N LYS A 95 1.65 9.99 8.11
CA LYS A 95 0.41 9.22 7.91
C LYS A 95 0.66 7.77 7.49
N PHE A 96 1.85 7.28 7.68
CA PHE A 96 2.18 5.91 7.33
C PHE A 96 1.51 4.88 8.23
N LYS A 97 1.69 5.01 9.57
CA LYS A 97 1.21 4.02 10.55
C LYS A 97 0.86 4.67 11.87
N ALA A 98 -0.28 4.27 12.44
CA ALA A 98 -0.67 4.55 13.83
C ALA A 98 -0.63 3.27 14.67
N GLU A 99 0.18 3.28 15.73
CA GLU A 99 0.31 2.16 16.65
C GLU A 99 0.40 2.64 18.11
N ASN A 100 0.17 1.75 19.04
CA ASN A 100 0.39 1.94 20.47
C ASN A 100 1.11 0.70 21.05
N LYS A 101 1.22 0.59 22.37
CA LYS A 101 1.85 -0.55 23.05
C LYS A 101 1.22 -1.92 22.72
N ASP A 102 -0.05 -1.93 22.29
CA ASP A 102 -0.81 -3.14 21.96
C ASP A 102 -0.73 -3.46 20.44
N GLY A 103 -0.04 -2.64 19.65
CA GLY A 103 0.16 -2.81 18.21
C GLY A 103 -0.59 -1.81 17.33
N ILE A 104 -0.97 -2.24 16.13
CA ILE A 104 -1.66 -1.43 15.14
C ILE A 104 -3.05 -1.02 15.64
N LYS A 105 -3.37 0.26 15.56
CA LYS A 105 -4.67 0.81 15.96
C LYS A 105 -5.73 0.61 14.88
N PHE A 106 -6.95 0.23 15.29
CA PHE A 106 -8.09 0.03 14.39
C PHE A 106 -9.31 0.92 14.73
N ASP A 107 -9.11 2.01 15.48
CA ASP A 107 -10.14 3.03 15.64
C ASP A 107 -10.38 3.79 14.33
N ASN A 108 -11.56 4.38 14.16
CA ASN A 108 -11.98 5.05 12.93
C ASN A 108 -11.00 6.14 12.45
N ALA A 109 -10.41 6.90 13.38
CA ALA A 109 -9.46 7.95 13.04
C ALA A 109 -8.15 7.36 12.50
N SER A 110 -7.65 6.29 13.12
CA SER A 110 -6.45 5.59 12.67
C SER A 110 -6.65 4.92 11.32
N VAL A 111 -7.76 4.19 11.13
CA VAL A 111 -8.10 3.51 9.88
C VAL A 111 -8.28 4.49 8.71
N SER A 112 -8.87 5.66 8.97
CA SER A 112 -9.06 6.68 7.92
C SER A 112 -7.81 7.52 7.66
N GLY A 113 -6.97 7.72 8.67
CA GLY A 113 -5.86 8.66 8.63
C GLY A 113 -4.51 8.08 8.24
N PHE A 114 -4.33 6.75 8.26
CA PHE A 114 -3.02 6.13 8.10
C PHE A 114 -3.06 4.96 7.11
N ALA A 115 -2.04 4.89 6.23
CA ALA A 115 -1.98 3.93 5.15
C ALA A 115 -2.00 2.46 5.65
N VAL A 116 -1.13 2.11 6.61
CA VAL A 116 -1.06 0.75 7.18
C VAL A 116 -2.38 0.37 7.85
N ASN A 117 -2.96 1.27 8.65
CA ASN A 117 -4.19 0.99 9.38
C ASN A 117 -5.38 0.82 8.42
N GLY A 118 -5.43 1.64 7.36
CA GLY A 118 -6.45 1.59 6.33
C GLY A 118 -6.41 0.31 5.52
N VAL A 119 -5.24 -0.06 5.01
CA VAL A 119 -5.11 -1.27 4.19
C VAL A 119 -5.35 -2.54 5.00
N LEU A 120 -4.87 -2.60 6.24
CA LEU A 120 -5.13 -3.75 7.13
C LEU A 120 -6.60 -3.86 7.53
N HIS A 121 -7.30 -2.73 7.72
CA HIS A 121 -8.75 -2.74 7.92
C HIS A 121 -9.48 -3.40 6.75
N TYR A 122 -9.18 -3.01 5.52
CA TYR A 122 -9.78 -3.62 4.34
C TYR A 122 -9.42 -5.09 4.17
N ALA A 123 -8.14 -5.44 4.35
CA ALA A 123 -7.70 -6.83 4.26
C ALA A 123 -8.41 -7.73 5.28
N ARG A 124 -8.60 -7.26 6.50
CA ARG A 124 -9.38 -7.96 7.53
C ARG A 124 -10.84 -8.15 7.11
N CYS A 125 -11.49 -7.09 6.62
CA CYS A 125 -12.86 -7.20 6.10
C CYS A 125 -12.98 -8.26 5.00
N ILE A 126 -11.99 -8.34 4.08
CA ILE A 126 -11.96 -9.34 3.01
C ILE A 126 -11.88 -10.75 3.58
N ILE A 127 -11.00 -11.02 4.54
CA ILE A 127 -10.85 -12.33 5.18
C ILE A 127 -12.10 -12.67 6.02
N ASP A 128 -12.55 -11.74 6.84
CA ASP A 128 -13.68 -11.94 7.76
C ASP A 128 -15.01 -12.17 6.99
N SER A 129 -15.07 -11.75 5.72
CA SER A 129 -16.20 -12.04 4.83
C SER A 129 -16.31 -13.53 4.44
N GLY A 130 -15.25 -14.33 4.63
CA GLY A 130 -15.17 -15.73 4.23
C GLY A 130 -15.06 -15.98 2.71
N ASN A 131 -14.95 -14.90 1.89
CA ASN A 131 -14.82 -15.06 0.44
C ASN A 131 -13.37 -15.27 -0.02
N TYR A 132 -12.40 -14.91 0.80
CA TYR A 132 -10.96 -15.08 0.57
C TYR A 132 -10.30 -15.53 1.87
N HIS A 133 -9.26 -16.34 1.74
CA HIS A 133 -8.47 -16.82 2.87
C HIS A 133 -7.11 -16.13 3.00
N GLU A 134 -6.72 -15.42 1.97
CA GLU A 134 -5.44 -14.73 1.87
C GLU A 134 -5.61 -13.39 1.16
N VAL A 135 -4.88 -12.38 1.61
CA VAL A 135 -4.80 -11.05 1.00
C VAL A 135 -3.38 -10.52 1.20
N VAL A 136 -2.81 -9.93 0.17
CA VAL A 136 -1.59 -9.12 0.29
C VAL A 136 -2.00 -7.66 0.38
N ALA A 137 -1.59 -7.00 1.46
CA ALA A 137 -1.94 -5.62 1.77
C ALA A 137 -0.69 -4.74 1.73
N LEU A 138 -0.69 -3.72 0.87
CA LEU A 138 0.40 -2.75 0.74
C LEU A 138 -0.05 -1.39 1.27
N ALA A 139 0.78 -0.81 2.11
CA ALA A 139 0.65 0.58 2.55
C ALA A 139 1.76 1.42 1.95
N VAL A 140 1.40 2.58 1.43
CA VAL A 140 2.33 3.54 0.84
C VAL A 140 2.09 4.91 1.47
N ALA A 141 3.14 5.62 1.89
CA ALA A 141 3.01 7.01 2.31
C ALA A 141 4.30 7.79 2.04
N GLY A 142 4.17 9.04 1.66
CA GLY A 142 5.32 9.90 1.40
C GLY A 142 4.92 11.33 1.04
N SER A 143 5.90 12.23 1.05
CA SER A 143 5.72 13.64 0.66
C SER A 143 6.46 13.98 -0.64
N ASN A 144 7.27 13.06 -1.14
CA ASN A 144 7.98 13.15 -2.42
C ASN A 144 8.60 11.77 -2.75
N GLU A 145 9.19 11.63 -3.91
CA GLU A 145 9.77 10.36 -4.39
C GLU A 145 10.94 9.83 -3.53
N ASN A 146 11.59 10.69 -2.74
CA ASN A 146 12.76 10.31 -1.95
C ASN A 146 12.42 9.88 -0.52
N ASP A 147 11.20 10.14 -0.04
CA ASP A 147 10.77 9.83 1.33
C ASP A 147 9.65 8.80 1.42
N ILE A 148 9.39 8.07 0.34
CA ILE A 148 8.36 7.02 0.27
C ILE A 148 8.64 5.92 1.29
N GLN A 149 7.61 5.61 2.08
CA GLN A 149 7.54 4.46 2.96
C GLN A 149 6.57 3.43 2.38
N ILE A 150 7.01 2.18 2.30
CA ILE A 150 6.21 1.05 1.82
C ILE A 150 6.25 -0.05 2.87
N ALA A 151 5.10 -0.61 3.22
CA ALA A 151 5.00 -1.84 4.01
C ALA A 151 4.07 -2.82 3.32
N VAL A 152 4.46 -4.08 3.36
CA VAL A 152 3.68 -5.19 2.82
C VAL A 152 3.30 -6.11 3.96
N TYR A 153 2.03 -6.49 3.99
CA TYR A 153 1.48 -7.42 4.97
C TYR A 153 0.85 -8.62 4.25
N TYR A 154 1.08 -9.79 4.79
CA TYR A 154 0.31 -10.99 4.48
C TYR A 154 -0.81 -11.14 5.51
N VAL A 155 -2.04 -11.18 5.03
CA VAL A 155 -3.24 -11.27 5.86
C VAL A 155 -3.97 -12.56 5.50
N TYR A 156 -4.30 -13.38 6.49
CA TYR A 156 -4.84 -14.70 6.28
C TYR A 156 -5.84 -15.11 7.36
N GLY A 157 -6.67 -16.09 7.05
CA GLY A 157 -7.67 -16.64 7.97
C GLY A 157 -8.87 -17.23 7.25
N SER A 158 -9.84 -17.74 8.01
CA SER A 158 -11.08 -18.31 7.45
C SER A 158 -12.34 -17.56 7.88
N SER A 159 -12.36 -16.98 9.07
CA SER A 159 -13.45 -16.17 9.61
C SER A 159 -12.95 -15.13 10.62
N VAL A 160 -11.71 -15.33 11.07
CA VAL A 160 -10.98 -14.36 11.90
C VAL A 160 -9.63 -14.15 11.22
N SER A 161 -9.34 -12.92 10.92
CA SER A 161 -8.12 -12.54 10.22
C SER A 161 -6.93 -12.41 11.17
N SER A 162 -5.78 -12.90 10.71
CA SER A 162 -4.46 -12.64 11.26
C SER A 162 -3.62 -11.93 10.21
N PHE A 163 -2.65 -11.12 10.64
CA PHE A 163 -1.75 -10.44 9.69
C PHE A 163 -0.33 -10.39 10.23
N LYS A 164 0.62 -10.43 9.31
CA LYS A 164 2.05 -10.32 9.61
C LYS A 164 2.75 -9.43 8.58
N PRO A 165 3.69 -8.59 9.02
CA PRO A 165 4.50 -7.80 8.10
C PRO A 165 5.45 -8.72 7.32
N ILE A 166 5.61 -8.45 6.02
CA ILE A 166 6.66 -9.04 5.20
C ILE A 166 7.86 -8.10 5.22
N GLU A 167 8.80 -8.39 6.10
CA GLU A 167 9.99 -7.58 6.25
C GLU A 167 10.82 -7.54 4.96
N ASN A 168 11.55 -6.43 4.75
CA ASN A 168 12.43 -6.20 3.60
C ASN A 168 11.76 -6.06 2.22
N THR A 169 10.44 -6.11 2.12
CA THR A 169 9.73 -5.81 0.88
C THR A 169 9.32 -4.34 0.88
N LYS A 170 10.07 -3.51 0.12
CA LYS A 170 9.89 -2.05 0.05
C LYS A 170 9.70 -1.56 -1.39
N ASN A 171 9.20 -2.41 -2.26
CA ASN A 171 8.93 -2.11 -3.66
C ASN A 171 7.81 -3.00 -4.19
N PHE A 172 7.45 -2.82 -5.46
CA PHE A 172 6.36 -3.52 -6.13
C PHE A 172 6.83 -4.71 -6.99
N ASN A 173 8.12 -5.04 -7.06
CA ASN A 173 8.67 -6.02 -8.00
C ASN A 173 8.07 -7.42 -7.87
N PHE A 174 7.62 -7.82 -6.69
CA PHE A 174 6.95 -9.11 -6.49
C PHE A 174 5.59 -9.21 -7.22
N LEU A 175 5.04 -8.08 -7.72
CA LEU A 175 3.83 -8.00 -8.53
C LEU A 175 4.09 -8.02 -10.05
N GLU A 176 5.33 -8.19 -10.51
CA GLU A 176 5.68 -8.12 -11.92
C GLU A 176 4.93 -9.16 -12.77
N ASN A 177 4.87 -10.39 -12.27
CA ASN A 177 4.19 -11.49 -12.95
C ASN A 177 3.73 -12.57 -11.94
N GLU A 178 3.00 -13.56 -12.44
CA GLU A 178 2.45 -14.64 -11.60
C GLU A 178 3.55 -15.47 -10.92
N GLN A 179 4.67 -15.68 -11.59
CA GLN A 179 5.78 -16.48 -11.04
C GLN A 179 6.45 -15.75 -9.86
N THR A 180 6.73 -14.44 -10.00
CA THR A 180 7.32 -13.63 -8.92
C THR A 180 6.35 -13.50 -7.76
N PHE A 181 5.06 -13.36 -8.03
CA PHE A 181 4.03 -13.30 -7.00
C PHE A 181 3.87 -14.64 -6.25
N THR A 182 3.86 -15.76 -6.96
CA THR A 182 3.80 -17.09 -6.35
C THR A 182 5.02 -17.37 -5.47
N ALA A 183 6.23 -17.03 -5.95
CA ALA A 183 7.45 -17.16 -5.16
C ALA A 183 7.42 -16.30 -3.89
N PHE A 184 6.90 -15.07 -3.99
CA PHE A 184 6.69 -14.18 -2.86
C PHE A 184 5.72 -14.78 -1.82
N LEU A 185 4.56 -15.30 -2.25
CA LEU A 185 3.59 -15.94 -1.35
C LEU A 185 4.15 -17.21 -0.69
N THR A 186 4.85 -18.05 -1.46
CA THR A 186 5.50 -19.25 -0.91
C THR A 186 6.48 -18.87 0.19
N ALA A 187 7.29 -17.83 -0.02
CA ALA A 187 8.21 -17.33 1.00
C ALA A 187 7.48 -16.73 2.22
N ALA A 188 6.31 -16.12 2.02
CA ALA A 188 5.45 -15.64 3.10
C ALA A 188 4.88 -16.83 3.90
N HIS A 189 4.33 -17.85 3.25
CA HIS A 189 3.78 -19.04 3.90
C HIS A 189 4.81 -19.77 4.77
N LEU A 190 6.06 -19.89 4.31
CA LEU A 190 7.14 -20.56 5.07
C LEU A 190 7.55 -19.80 6.35
N LYS A 191 7.18 -18.53 6.48
CA LYS A 191 7.47 -17.71 7.67
C LYS A 191 6.35 -17.74 8.71
N PHE A 192 5.21 -18.33 8.39
CA PHE A 192 3.98 -18.31 9.16
C PHE A 192 3.32 -19.67 9.26
#